data_cb6bf9531add0194ea806dd5c740f557
#
_entry.id   cb6bf9531add0194ea806dd5c740f557
#
_cell.length_a   1.000
_cell.length_b   1.000
_cell.length_c   1.000
_cell.angle_alpha   90.00
_cell.angle_beta   90.00
_cell.angle_gamma   90.00
#
_symmetry.space_group_name_H-M   'P 1'
#
loop_
_entity.id
_entity.type
_entity.pdbx_description
1 polymer ?
#
loop_
_entity_poly.entity_id
_entity_poly.type
_entity_poly.pdbx_seq_one_letter_code
_entity_poly.pdbx_strand_id
1 'polypeptide(L)'
;SKKNIFKFFKKKGKFNLKFDMISSFAIFYDIENPNRFCEDIYNLLDENGIWILEFSYLPLMLKNLTFDQICHEHVTYYGLKTFKKISKKNNLKIIDAKLNEINGGSIEVTCAKIDSKFKESKNKINKILNDENKITENSFKKFNSRIKKIKKDISQFLKKYKQKKIIGYGASTKGNVVLNYCSISNKDISYICDANKFKFNKYTPGSNIKIISKNKMRVLKPDFLLVLI
;
A
#
# COMPACT_ATOMS: atom_id res chain seq x y z
N SER A 1 -1.32 -15.24 14.01
CA SER A 1 -0.07 -14.81 14.66
C SER A 1 1.01 -14.66 13.61
N LYS A 2 1.42 -13.42 13.32
CA LYS A 2 2.55 -13.13 12.42
C LYS A 2 3.79 -13.76 13.04
N LYS A 3 4.26 -14.85 12.46
CA LYS A 3 5.42 -15.58 12.97
C LYS A 3 6.66 -14.72 12.78
N ASN A 4 7.41 -14.51 13.86
CA ASN A 4 8.71 -13.88 13.81
C ASN A 4 9.61 -14.66 12.82
N ILE A 5 10.15 -13.98 11.81
CA ILE A 5 10.93 -14.57 10.71
C ILE A 5 12.17 -15.29 11.28
N PHE A 6 12.87 -14.67 12.21
CA PHE A 6 14.05 -15.25 12.85
C PHE A 6 13.69 -16.53 13.65
N LYS A 7 12.59 -16.53 14.40
CA LYS A 7 12.09 -17.72 15.09
C LYS A 7 11.74 -18.85 14.13
N PHE A 8 11.21 -18.53 12.95
CA PHE A 8 10.93 -19.55 11.94
C PHE A 8 12.19 -20.27 11.49
N PHE A 9 13.25 -19.54 11.12
CA PHE A 9 14.51 -20.14 10.70
C PHE A 9 15.23 -20.85 11.86
N LYS A 10 15.19 -20.27 13.06
CA LYS A 10 15.73 -20.90 14.28
C LYS A 10 15.07 -22.26 14.56
N LYS A 11 13.73 -22.34 14.49
CA LYS A 11 12.97 -23.57 14.67
C LYS A 11 13.29 -24.65 13.63
N LYS A 12 13.79 -24.25 12.45
CA LYS A 12 14.22 -25.15 11.37
C LYS A 12 15.68 -25.62 11.53
N GLY A 13 16.34 -25.35 12.65
CA GLY A 13 17.75 -25.74 12.90
C GLY A 13 18.77 -24.92 12.10
N LYS A 14 18.37 -23.81 11.49
CA LYS A 14 19.23 -22.95 10.64
C LYS A 14 19.75 -21.75 11.43
N PHE A 15 20.53 -22.01 12.48
CA PHE A 15 20.99 -20.99 13.43
C PHE A 15 21.97 -19.97 12.86
N ASN A 16 22.78 -20.36 11.87
CA ASN A 16 23.86 -19.52 11.29
C ASN A 16 23.55 -19.09 9.85
N LEU A 17 22.28 -19.14 9.44
CA LEU A 17 21.92 -18.73 8.09
C LEU A 17 22.02 -17.21 7.96
N LYS A 18 22.84 -16.75 7.02
CA LYS A 18 22.97 -15.36 6.60
C LYS A 18 22.61 -15.24 5.12
N PHE A 19 22.10 -14.10 4.74
CA PHE A 19 21.70 -13.83 3.37
C PHE A 19 22.44 -12.61 2.83
N ASP A 20 22.95 -12.71 1.62
CA ASP A 20 23.55 -11.58 0.88
C ASP A 20 22.48 -10.58 0.47
N MET A 21 21.26 -11.05 0.25
CA MET A 21 20.13 -10.21 -0.10
C MET A 21 18.83 -10.70 0.54
N ILE A 22 18.10 -9.75 1.14
CA ILE A 22 16.75 -9.95 1.62
C ILE A 22 15.86 -8.95 0.91
N SER A 23 14.65 -9.36 0.48
CA SER A 23 13.66 -8.44 -0.10
C SER A 23 12.33 -8.51 0.65
N SER A 24 11.66 -7.35 0.76
CA SER A 24 10.33 -7.26 1.34
C SER A 24 9.52 -6.16 0.63
N PHE A 25 8.61 -6.57 -0.27
CA PHE A 25 7.80 -5.66 -1.05
C PHE A 25 6.35 -5.66 -0.55
N ALA A 26 5.76 -4.47 -0.44
CA ALA A 26 4.36 -4.27 -0.06
C ALA A 26 3.96 -4.97 1.25
N ILE A 27 4.82 -4.95 2.27
CA ILE A 27 4.56 -5.61 3.56
C ILE A 27 4.90 -4.74 4.78
N PHE A 28 5.82 -3.77 4.65
CA PHE A 28 6.36 -3.06 5.82
C PHE A 28 5.28 -2.24 6.56
N TYR A 29 4.31 -1.71 5.85
CA TYR A 29 3.19 -0.96 6.40
C TYR A 29 2.13 -1.82 7.13
N ASP A 30 2.19 -3.17 6.96
CA ASP A 30 1.33 -4.14 7.65
C ASP A 30 1.96 -4.65 8.96
N ILE A 31 3.22 -4.28 9.22
CA ILE A 31 3.96 -4.80 10.36
C ILE A 31 3.58 -4.07 11.65
N GLU A 32 3.04 -4.80 12.62
CA GLU A 32 2.65 -4.25 13.93
C GLU A 32 3.86 -3.78 14.75
N ASN A 33 4.99 -4.49 14.67
CA ASN A 33 6.23 -4.13 15.37
C ASN A 33 7.38 -3.97 14.37
N PRO A 34 7.55 -2.79 13.76
CA PRO A 34 8.58 -2.55 12.75
C PRO A 34 10.01 -2.64 13.32
N ASN A 35 10.22 -2.32 14.60
CA ASN A 35 11.54 -2.49 15.22
C ASN A 35 11.93 -3.96 15.28
N ARG A 36 11.02 -4.83 15.73
CA ARG A 36 11.28 -6.26 15.78
C ARG A 36 11.54 -6.86 14.40
N PHE A 37 10.80 -6.38 13.39
CA PHE A 37 11.03 -6.80 12.00
C PHE A 37 12.42 -6.39 11.51
N CYS A 38 12.85 -5.15 11.76
CA CYS A 38 14.19 -4.68 11.40
C CYS A 38 15.29 -5.43 12.16
N GLU A 39 15.08 -5.76 13.43
CA GLU A 39 16.01 -6.60 14.21
C GLU A 39 16.14 -8.00 13.60
N ASP A 40 15.03 -8.63 13.20
CA ASP A 40 15.06 -9.93 12.53
C ASP A 40 15.81 -9.86 11.19
N ILE A 41 15.60 -8.80 10.40
CA ILE A 41 16.36 -8.54 9.17
C ILE A 41 17.84 -8.38 9.45
N TYR A 42 18.24 -7.56 10.43
CA TYR A 42 19.62 -7.37 10.84
C TYR A 42 20.30 -8.69 11.19
N ASN A 43 19.60 -9.53 11.95
CA ASN A 43 20.10 -10.83 12.39
C ASN A 43 20.24 -11.86 11.27
N LEU A 44 19.46 -11.74 10.19
CA LEU A 44 19.50 -12.64 9.03
C LEU A 44 20.44 -12.16 7.93
N LEU A 45 20.74 -10.86 7.90
CA LEU A 45 21.56 -10.26 6.86
C LEU A 45 23.04 -10.58 7.09
N ASP A 46 23.77 -10.90 6.00
CA ASP A 46 25.23 -11.00 6.02
C ASP A 46 25.88 -9.65 6.36
N GLU A 47 27.15 -9.62 6.75
CA GLU A 47 27.87 -8.39 7.09
C GLU A 47 27.89 -7.39 5.90
N ASN A 48 27.99 -7.90 4.68
CA ASN A 48 27.91 -7.15 3.44
C ASN A 48 26.65 -7.46 2.64
N GLY A 49 25.61 -7.94 3.32
CA GLY A 49 24.32 -8.17 2.71
C GLY A 49 23.49 -6.86 2.58
N ILE A 50 22.52 -6.87 1.69
CA ILE A 50 21.57 -5.77 1.47
C ILE A 50 20.14 -6.20 1.71
N TRP A 51 19.35 -5.28 2.25
CA TRP A 51 17.91 -5.44 2.37
C TRP A 51 17.20 -4.44 1.46
N ILE A 52 16.45 -4.93 0.48
CA ILE A 52 15.64 -4.11 -0.44
C ILE A 52 14.19 -4.20 0.01
N LEU A 53 13.58 -3.06 0.29
CA LEU A 53 12.17 -3.01 0.64
C LEU A 53 11.45 -1.94 -0.16
N GLU A 54 10.16 -2.19 -0.42
CA GLU A 54 9.27 -1.22 -1.02
C GLU A 54 8.01 -1.08 -0.17
N PHE A 55 7.57 0.16 0.04
CA PHE A 55 6.33 0.45 0.74
C PHE A 55 5.66 1.72 0.20
N SER A 56 4.33 1.76 0.39
CA SER A 56 3.54 2.96 0.06
C SER A 56 4.07 4.18 0.79
N TYR A 57 4.36 5.25 0.04
CA TYR A 57 5.06 6.42 0.56
C TYR A 57 4.07 7.53 0.89
N LEU A 58 3.94 7.88 2.17
CA LEU A 58 2.97 8.86 2.66
C LEU A 58 2.93 10.17 1.85
N PRO A 59 4.06 10.82 1.51
CA PRO A 59 4.02 12.04 0.71
C PRO A 59 3.39 11.86 -0.67
N LEU A 60 3.64 10.74 -1.35
CA LEU A 60 3.01 10.42 -2.64
C LEU A 60 1.54 10.07 -2.48
N MET A 61 1.16 9.37 -1.40
CA MET A 61 -0.23 9.11 -1.08
C MET A 61 -1.03 10.41 -0.94
N LEU A 62 -0.50 11.41 -0.24
CA LEU A 62 -1.13 12.72 -0.09
C LEU A 62 -1.22 13.49 -1.42
N LYS A 63 -0.15 13.42 -2.24
CA LYS A 63 -0.08 14.07 -3.55
C LYS A 63 -1.04 13.45 -4.54
N ASN A 64 -1.04 12.13 -4.66
CA ASN A 64 -1.77 11.35 -5.67
C ASN A 64 -3.19 10.98 -5.24
N LEU A 65 -3.59 11.35 -4.01
CA LEU A 65 -4.91 11.08 -3.43
C LEU A 65 -5.26 9.59 -3.35
N THR A 66 -4.29 8.75 -3.07
CA THR A 66 -4.50 7.30 -2.96
C THR A 66 -5.08 6.93 -1.57
N PHE A 67 -6.23 7.53 -1.23
CA PHE A 67 -6.95 7.28 0.02
C PHE A 67 -7.52 5.88 0.11
N ASP A 68 -7.63 5.19 -1.01
CA ASP A 68 -7.98 3.77 -1.14
C ASP A 68 -6.99 2.84 -0.42
N GLN A 69 -5.80 3.33 -0.11
CA GLN A 69 -4.83 2.62 0.72
C GLN A 69 -5.14 2.70 2.24
N ILE A 70 -6.11 3.52 2.67
CA ILE A 70 -6.52 3.61 4.08
C ILE A 70 -7.46 2.45 4.40
N CYS A 71 -6.89 1.28 4.62
CA CYS A 71 -7.59 0.04 4.96
C CYS A 71 -7.06 -0.53 6.28
N HIS A 72 -7.81 -1.46 6.86
CA HIS A 72 -7.48 -2.06 8.16
C HIS A 72 -6.20 -2.90 8.16
N GLU A 73 -5.74 -3.35 6.98
CA GLU A 73 -4.51 -4.14 6.83
C GLU A 73 -3.25 -3.24 6.96
N HIS A 74 -3.35 -1.97 6.57
CA HIS A 74 -2.25 -1.02 6.65
C HIS A 74 -2.19 -0.36 8.02
N VAL A 75 -1.32 -0.85 8.88
CA VAL A 75 -1.20 -0.38 10.27
C VAL A 75 -0.56 1.00 10.36
N THR A 76 0.37 1.33 9.45
CA THR A 76 1.13 2.58 9.48
C THR A 76 1.43 3.10 8.07
N TYR A 77 1.44 4.43 7.93
CA TYR A 77 1.81 5.13 6.69
C TYR A 77 3.15 5.82 6.89
N TYR A 78 4.18 5.36 6.17
CA TYR A 78 5.56 5.78 6.39
C TYR A 78 6.00 6.89 5.45
N GLY A 79 6.77 7.84 6.02
CA GLY A 79 7.74 8.66 5.29
C GLY A 79 9.15 8.10 5.46
N LEU A 80 10.08 8.52 4.61
CA LEU A 80 11.48 8.10 4.66
C LEU A 80 12.16 8.52 5.97
N LYS A 81 11.81 9.67 6.52
CA LYS A 81 12.33 10.19 7.79
C LYS A 81 12.00 9.26 8.97
N THR A 82 10.77 8.78 9.02
CA THR A 82 10.32 7.83 10.05
C THR A 82 11.02 6.49 9.87
N PHE A 83 11.06 5.96 8.65
CA PHE A 83 11.75 4.72 8.35
C PHE A 83 13.25 4.80 8.68
N LYS A 84 13.93 5.91 8.33
CA LYS A 84 15.35 6.15 8.66
C LYS A 84 15.62 6.09 10.17
N LYS A 85 14.70 6.59 11.00
CA LYS A 85 14.81 6.48 12.46
C LYS A 85 14.70 5.04 12.94
N ILE A 86 13.75 4.28 12.38
CA ILE A 86 13.54 2.88 12.73
C ILE A 86 14.74 2.03 12.31
N SER A 87 15.22 2.17 11.06
CA SER A 87 16.36 1.42 10.56
C SER A 87 17.63 1.71 11.36
N LYS A 88 17.92 2.99 11.63
CA LYS A 88 19.09 3.39 12.44
C LYS A 88 19.05 2.81 13.85
N LYS A 89 17.89 2.80 14.51
CA LYS A 89 17.71 2.21 15.84
C LYS A 89 18.04 0.72 15.86
N ASN A 90 17.92 0.03 14.73
CA ASN A 90 18.18 -1.38 14.56
C ASN A 90 19.50 -1.66 13.81
N ASN A 91 20.48 -0.77 13.90
CA ASN A 91 21.82 -0.88 13.32
C ASN A 91 21.83 -1.08 11.78
N LEU A 92 20.81 -0.54 11.11
CA LEU A 92 20.71 -0.52 9.65
C LEU A 92 20.86 0.92 9.14
N LYS A 93 21.60 1.11 8.05
CA LYS A 93 21.69 2.39 7.30
C LYS A 93 20.99 2.27 5.95
N ILE A 94 20.41 3.37 5.49
CA ILE A 94 19.86 3.48 4.14
C ILE A 94 21.01 3.80 3.19
N ILE A 95 21.27 2.93 2.22
CA ILE A 95 22.33 3.14 1.22
C ILE A 95 21.80 3.74 -0.08
N ASP A 96 20.55 3.47 -0.46
CA ASP A 96 19.87 4.12 -1.58
C ASP A 96 18.36 4.23 -1.34
N ALA A 97 17.71 5.18 -2.03
CA ALA A 97 16.26 5.32 -2.02
C ALA A 97 15.79 5.92 -3.35
N LYS A 98 14.68 5.39 -3.89
CA LYS A 98 14.04 5.91 -5.10
C LYS A 98 12.52 5.86 -5.01
N LEU A 99 11.86 6.84 -5.59
CA LEU A 99 10.40 6.88 -5.72
C LEU A 99 9.97 6.15 -6.99
N ASN A 100 8.79 5.52 -6.95
CA ASN A 100 8.16 4.89 -8.09
C ASN A 100 6.63 5.09 -8.07
N GLU A 101 5.93 4.64 -9.10
CA GLU A 101 4.47 4.81 -9.24
C GLU A 101 3.67 3.58 -8.79
N ILE A 102 4.34 2.55 -8.28
CA ILE A 102 3.69 1.31 -7.82
C ILE A 102 2.68 1.65 -6.72
N ASN A 103 1.52 1.02 -6.78
CA ASN A 103 0.43 1.24 -5.82
C ASN A 103 -0.04 2.70 -5.68
N GLY A 104 0.15 3.54 -6.71
CA GLY A 104 -0.20 4.95 -6.67
C GLY A 104 0.84 5.84 -5.99
N GLY A 105 2.04 5.32 -5.75
CA GLY A 105 3.20 6.02 -5.23
C GLY A 105 3.86 5.30 -4.07
N SER A 106 5.02 4.69 -4.36
CA SER A 106 5.83 3.95 -3.38
C SER A 106 7.25 4.50 -3.33
N ILE A 107 7.97 4.10 -2.30
CA ILE A 107 9.40 4.29 -2.17
C ILE A 107 10.07 2.92 -2.05
N GLU A 108 11.06 2.68 -2.90
CA GLU A 108 12.00 1.57 -2.74
C GLU A 108 13.22 2.07 -1.96
N VAL A 109 13.59 1.35 -0.93
CA VAL A 109 14.72 1.67 -0.06
C VAL A 109 15.66 0.47 -0.02
N THR A 110 16.95 0.72 -0.19
CA THR A 110 17.99 -0.28 0.03
C THR A 110 18.73 0.03 1.32
N CYS A 111 18.78 -0.94 2.21
CA CYS A 111 19.47 -0.86 3.49
C CYS A 111 20.62 -1.85 3.57
N ALA A 112 21.59 -1.56 4.43
CA ALA A 112 22.66 -2.46 4.82
C ALA A 112 22.97 -2.27 6.30
N LYS A 113 23.77 -3.16 6.89
CA LYS A 113 24.29 -2.98 8.25
C LYS A 113 25.12 -1.69 8.35
N ILE A 114 25.07 -1.01 9.48
CA ILE A 114 25.74 0.28 9.66
C ILE A 114 27.25 0.19 9.37
N ASP A 115 27.88 -0.95 9.77
CA ASP A 115 29.31 -1.19 9.61
C ASP A 115 29.68 -1.82 8.26
N SER A 116 28.71 -2.06 7.36
CA SER A 116 28.97 -2.62 6.03
C SER A 116 29.79 -1.67 5.15
N LYS A 117 30.47 -2.25 4.15
CA LYS A 117 31.28 -1.49 3.15
C LYS A 117 30.49 -0.51 2.28
N PHE A 118 29.17 -0.60 2.22
CA PHE A 118 28.35 0.19 1.33
C PHE A 118 28.28 1.66 1.77
N LYS A 119 28.41 2.57 0.82
CA LYS A 119 28.28 4.01 1.03
C LYS A 119 26.84 4.45 0.80
N GLU A 120 26.38 5.45 1.55
CA GLU A 120 25.05 6.06 1.39
C GLU A 120 25.02 6.97 0.16
N SER A 121 23.99 6.86 -0.66
CA SER A 121 23.67 7.82 -1.75
C SER A 121 23.10 9.13 -1.17
N LYS A 122 23.91 9.84 -0.36
CA LYS A 122 23.48 10.99 0.47
C LYS A 122 22.66 12.01 -0.32
N ASN A 123 23.07 12.35 -1.54
CA ASN A 123 22.37 13.37 -2.35
C ASN A 123 20.95 12.95 -2.70
N LYS A 124 20.75 11.69 -3.10
CA LYS A 124 19.40 11.15 -3.41
C LYS A 124 18.53 11.12 -2.16
N ILE A 125 19.05 10.56 -1.08
CA ILE A 125 18.34 10.42 0.19
C ILE A 125 17.95 11.78 0.73
N ASN A 126 18.87 12.75 0.75
CA ASN A 126 18.63 14.11 1.24
C ASN A 126 17.61 14.86 0.38
N LYS A 127 17.62 14.65 -0.95
CA LYS A 127 16.59 15.23 -1.84
C LYS A 127 15.20 14.77 -1.43
N ILE A 128 15.00 13.46 -1.23
CA ILE A 128 13.71 12.90 -0.82
C ILE A 128 13.31 13.42 0.58
N LEU A 129 14.24 13.47 1.53
CA LEU A 129 13.99 13.98 2.88
C LEU A 129 13.62 15.47 2.88
N ASN A 130 14.27 16.27 2.04
CA ASN A 130 13.96 17.70 1.91
C ASN A 130 12.55 17.91 1.32
N ASP A 131 12.14 17.10 0.35
CA ASP A 131 10.78 17.15 -0.17
C ASP A 131 9.75 16.69 0.86
N GLU A 132 10.07 15.67 1.66
CA GLU A 132 9.22 15.18 2.75
C GLU A 132 9.03 16.25 3.84
N ASN A 133 10.06 17.05 4.15
CA ASN A 133 9.97 18.12 5.14
C ASN A 133 8.98 19.24 4.75
N LYS A 134 8.56 19.32 3.49
CA LYS A 134 7.51 20.24 3.03
C LYS A 134 6.10 19.79 3.40
N ILE A 135 5.92 18.54 3.88
CA ILE A 135 4.65 18.03 4.35
C ILE A 135 4.30 18.67 5.69
N THR A 136 3.17 19.34 5.73
CA THR A 136 2.66 20.07 6.90
C THR A 136 1.23 19.63 7.20
N GLU A 137 0.67 20.08 8.31
CA GLU A 137 -0.75 19.89 8.63
C GLU A 137 -1.67 20.34 7.48
N ASN A 138 -1.30 21.42 6.79
CA ASN A 138 -2.05 21.91 5.64
C ASN A 138 -2.08 20.91 4.47
N SER A 139 -1.05 20.07 4.32
CA SER A 139 -1.03 19.01 3.32
C SER A 139 -2.13 17.97 3.59
N PHE A 140 -2.37 17.61 4.86
CA PHE A 140 -3.45 16.72 5.27
C PHE A 140 -4.83 17.38 5.13
N LYS A 141 -4.96 18.66 5.46
CA LYS A 141 -6.20 19.41 5.26
C LYS A 141 -6.58 19.47 3.77
N LYS A 142 -5.60 19.74 2.89
CA LYS A 142 -5.80 19.72 1.43
C LYS A 142 -6.17 18.33 0.92
N PHE A 143 -5.49 17.29 1.37
CA PHE A 143 -5.83 15.91 1.05
C PHE A 143 -7.28 15.60 1.41
N ASN A 144 -7.69 15.87 2.66
CA ASN A 144 -9.05 15.63 3.14
C ASN A 144 -10.11 16.41 2.31
N SER A 145 -9.85 17.67 2.00
CA SER A 145 -10.75 18.47 1.16
C SER A 145 -10.91 17.87 -0.24
N ARG A 146 -9.81 17.42 -0.85
CA ARG A 146 -9.83 16.84 -2.20
C ARG A 146 -10.54 15.48 -2.24
N ILE A 147 -10.36 14.60 -1.25
CA ILE A 147 -11.09 13.33 -1.22
C ILE A 147 -12.57 13.52 -0.93
N LYS A 148 -12.96 14.53 -0.13
CA LYS A 148 -14.39 14.92 0.02
C LYS A 148 -14.98 15.38 -1.30
N LYS A 149 -14.22 16.12 -2.12
CA LYS A 149 -14.65 16.50 -3.46
C LYS A 149 -14.87 15.27 -4.35
N ILE A 150 -13.94 14.31 -4.37
CA ILE A 150 -14.10 13.05 -5.11
C ILE A 150 -15.41 12.35 -4.72
N LYS A 151 -15.70 12.22 -3.42
CA LYS A 151 -16.95 11.63 -2.93
C LYS A 151 -18.16 12.36 -3.49
N LYS A 152 -18.15 13.70 -3.46
CA LYS A 152 -19.24 14.53 -4.00
C LYS A 152 -19.42 14.33 -5.51
N ASP A 153 -18.31 14.35 -6.26
CA ASP A 153 -18.33 14.24 -7.72
C ASP A 153 -18.86 12.85 -8.15
N ILE A 154 -18.43 11.77 -7.50
CA ILE A 154 -18.96 10.43 -7.73
C ILE A 154 -20.45 10.34 -7.40
N SER A 155 -20.87 10.89 -6.26
CA SER A 155 -22.31 10.91 -5.89
C SER A 155 -23.16 11.65 -6.91
N GLN A 156 -22.69 12.78 -7.40
CA GLN A 156 -23.39 13.55 -8.45
C GLN A 156 -23.45 12.77 -9.76
N PHE A 157 -22.36 12.10 -10.15
CA PHE A 157 -22.33 11.25 -11.34
C PHE A 157 -23.37 10.13 -11.24
N LEU A 158 -23.38 9.37 -10.14
CA LEU A 158 -24.31 8.27 -9.93
C LEU A 158 -25.77 8.74 -9.94
N LYS A 159 -26.07 9.89 -9.34
CA LYS A 159 -27.41 10.49 -9.39
C LYS A 159 -27.82 10.89 -10.81
N LYS A 160 -26.92 11.55 -11.55
CA LYS A 160 -27.17 12.00 -12.92
C LYS A 160 -27.46 10.82 -13.86
N TYR A 161 -26.77 9.71 -13.67
CA TYR A 161 -26.88 8.53 -14.54
C TYR A 161 -27.61 7.36 -13.88
N LYS A 162 -28.55 7.64 -12.96
CA LYS A 162 -29.31 6.62 -12.21
C LYS A 162 -30.06 5.62 -13.12
N GLN A 163 -30.47 6.04 -14.32
CA GLN A 163 -31.17 5.19 -15.30
C GLN A 163 -30.20 4.37 -16.18
N LYS A 164 -28.91 4.58 -16.05
CA LYS A 164 -27.87 3.89 -16.80
C LYS A 164 -27.37 2.68 -16.03
N LYS A 165 -26.93 1.67 -16.77
CA LYS A 165 -26.36 0.45 -16.20
C LYS A 165 -24.88 0.70 -15.86
N ILE A 166 -24.59 0.88 -14.60
CA ILE A 166 -23.24 1.08 -14.09
C ILE A 166 -22.78 -0.21 -13.38
N ILE A 167 -21.61 -0.73 -13.74
CA ILE A 167 -21.01 -1.90 -13.11
C ILE A 167 -19.61 -1.52 -12.60
N GLY A 168 -19.27 -1.96 -11.38
CA GLY A 168 -17.94 -1.81 -10.84
C GLY A 168 -16.94 -2.80 -11.51
N TYR A 169 -15.68 -2.43 -11.63
CA TYR A 169 -14.60 -3.28 -12.13
C TYR A 169 -13.47 -3.34 -11.10
N GLY A 170 -13.25 -4.53 -10.53
CA GLY A 170 -12.27 -4.80 -9.47
C GLY A 170 -12.89 -4.80 -8.06
N ALA A 171 -13.12 -6.00 -7.50
CA ALA A 171 -13.54 -6.18 -6.10
C ALA A 171 -12.30 -6.34 -5.20
N SER A 172 -11.39 -5.36 -5.23
CA SER A 172 -10.16 -5.33 -4.44
C SER A 172 -10.40 -4.75 -3.04
N THR A 173 -9.44 -4.90 -2.12
CA THR A 173 -9.48 -4.21 -0.81
C THR A 173 -9.55 -2.70 -1.01
N LYS A 174 -8.73 -2.13 -1.88
CA LYS A 174 -8.74 -0.71 -2.21
C LYS A 174 -10.08 -0.25 -2.80
N GLY A 175 -10.64 -1.04 -3.73
CA GLY A 175 -11.97 -0.78 -4.28
C GLY A 175 -13.05 -0.74 -3.20
N ASN A 176 -12.99 -1.63 -2.21
CA ASN A 176 -13.92 -1.60 -1.08
C ASN A 176 -13.78 -0.34 -0.22
N VAL A 177 -12.56 0.20 -0.04
CA VAL A 177 -12.36 1.48 0.64
C VAL A 177 -13.09 2.60 -0.09
N VAL A 178 -12.92 2.67 -1.43
CA VAL A 178 -13.61 3.68 -2.26
C VAL A 178 -15.12 3.55 -2.17
N LEU A 179 -15.66 2.33 -2.32
CA LEU A 179 -17.10 2.08 -2.23
C LEU A 179 -17.66 2.53 -0.89
N ASN A 180 -17.04 2.10 0.22
CA ASN A 180 -17.52 2.44 1.56
C ASN A 180 -17.36 3.94 1.86
N TYR A 181 -16.20 4.54 1.54
CA TYR A 181 -15.98 5.97 1.76
C TYR A 181 -16.96 6.83 0.96
N CYS A 182 -17.22 6.48 -0.30
CA CYS A 182 -18.15 7.20 -1.17
C CYS A 182 -19.63 6.84 -0.91
N SER A 183 -19.89 5.91 0.03
CA SER A 183 -21.26 5.44 0.35
C SER A 183 -21.98 4.82 -0.85
N ILE A 184 -21.23 4.11 -1.71
CA ILE A 184 -21.75 3.40 -2.88
C ILE A 184 -22.16 1.99 -2.46
N SER A 185 -23.38 1.59 -2.84
CA SER A 185 -23.95 0.30 -2.47
C SER A 185 -24.63 -0.39 -3.65
N ASN A 186 -25.26 -1.54 -3.38
CA ASN A 186 -26.09 -2.26 -4.37
C ASN A 186 -27.31 -1.46 -4.85
N LYS A 187 -27.65 -0.32 -4.21
CA LYS A 187 -28.70 0.60 -4.66
C LYS A 187 -28.21 1.53 -5.79
N ASP A 188 -26.89 1.73 -5.87
CA ASP A 188 -26.25 2.63 -6.83
C ASP A 188 -25.70 1.88 -8.05
N ILE A 189 -25.05 0.71 -7.80
CA ILE A 189 -24.51 -0.16 -8.84
C ILE A 189 -24.93 -1.62 -8.58
N SER A 190 -25.42 -2.30 -9.62
CA SER A 190 -26.02 -3.64 -9.45
C SER A 190 -24.99 -4.74 -9.22
N TYR A 191 -23.81 -4.60 -9.82
CA TYR A 191 -22.75 -5.62 -9.79
C TYR A 191 -21.37 -5.00 -9.78
N ILE A 192 -20.40 -5.78 -9.31
CA ILE A 192 -18.98 -5.52 -9.51
C ILE A 192 -18.33 -6.73 -10.16
N CYS A 193 -17.55 -6.57 -11.22
CA CYS A 193 -16.86 -7.69 -11.82
C CYS A 193 -15.43 -7.82 -11.31
N ASP A 194 -14.97 -9.06 -11.17
CA ASP A 194 -13.61 -9.41 -10.77
C ASP A 194 -13.07 -10.55 -11.63
N ALA A 195 -11.75 -10.69 -11.70
CA ALA A 195 -11.10 -11.81 -12.38
C ALA A 195 -11.00 -13.05 -11.50
N ASN A 196 -11.00 -12.88 -10.17
CA ASN A 196 -10.81 -13.95 -9.22
C ASN A 196 -12.10 -14.77 -9.05
N LYS A 197 -12.06 -16.00 -9.55
CA LYS A 197 -13.20 -16.95 -9.49
C LYS A 197 -13.70 -17.23 -8.07
N PHE A 198 -12.82 -17.20 -7.07
CA PHE A 198 -13.18 -17.43 -5.67
C PHE A 198 -14.07 -16.32 -5.07
N LYS A 199 -14.15 -15.17 -5.71
CA LYS A 199 -15.05 -14.07 -5.31
C LYS A 199 -16.42 -14.14 -5.96
N PHE A 200 -16.61 -14.92 -7.03
CA PHE A 200 -17.89 -14.98 -7.76
C PHE A 200 -19.05 -15.37 -6.86
N ASN A 201 -20.19 -14.73 -7.06
CA ASN A 201 -21.45 -14.87 -6.29
C ASN A 201 -21.33 -14.49 -4.81
N LYS A 202 -20.19 -13.95 -4.36
CA LYS A 202 -20.05 -13.31 -3.06
C LYS A 202 -20.41 -11.82 -3.17
N TYR A 203 -20.36 -11.12 -2.05
CA TYR A 203 -20.72 -9.71 -1.95
C TYR A 203 -19.54 -8.90 -1.41
N THR A 204 -19.46 -7.64 -1.83
CA THR A 204 -18.48 -6.70 -1.30
C THR A 204 -18.80 -6.32 0.14
N PRO A 205 -17.80 -6.30 1.07
CA PRO A 205 -18.03 -5.95 2.47
C PRO A 205 -18.49 -4.50 2.60
N GLY A 206 -19.48 -4.28 3.47
CA GLY A 206 -20.05 -2.96 3.75
C GLY A 206 -20.99 -2.44 2.66
N SER A 207 -20.63 -2.53 1.39
CA SER A 207 -21.42 -2.02 0.24
C SER A 207 -22.45 -3.03 -0.31
N ASN A 208 -22.31 -4.32 0.01
CA ASN A 208 -23.24 -5.41 -0.34
C ASN A 208 -23.53 -5.53 -1.86
N ILE A 209 -22.53 -5.31 -2.70
CA ILE A 209 -22.66 -5.43 -4.15
C ILE A 209 -22.22 -6.82 -4.59
N LYS A 210 -23.05 -7.51 -5.39
CA LYS A 210 -22.77 -8.85 -5.87
C LYS A 210 -21.60 -8.89 -6.85
N ILE A 211 -20.67 -9.82 -6.63
CA ILE A 211 -19.48 -10.00 -7.47
C ILE A 211 -19.79 -11.00 -8.60
N ILE A 212 -19.49 -10.61 -9.84
CA ILE A 212 -19.74 -11.39 -11.06
C ILE A 212 -18.47 -11.57 -11.87
N SER A 213 -18.48 -12.53 -12.80
CA SER A 213 -17.39 -12.74 -13.76
C SER A 213 -17.35 -11.67 -14.84
N LYS A 214 -16.18 -11.49 -15.48
CA LYS A 214 -16.02 -10.61 -16.65
C LYS A 214 -16.95 -10.99 -17.81
N ASN A 215 -17.18 -12.30 -18.03
CA ASN A 215 -18.08 -12.77 -19.08
C ASN A 215 -19.53 -12.33 -18.81
N LYS A 216 -20.01 -12.49 -17.59
CA LYS A 216 -21.34 -12.00 -17.21
C LYS A 216 -21.46 -10.48 -17.35
N MET A 217 -20.43 -9.72 -16.98
CA MET A 217 -20.39 -8.27 -17.16
C MET A 217 -20.52 -7.90 -18.66
N ARG A 218 -19.80 -8.59 -19.55
CA ARG A 218 -19.88 -8.35 -21.01
C ARG A 218 -21.29 -8.62 -21.58
N VAL A 219 -21.94 -9.71 -21.13
CA VAL A 219 -23.33 -10.03 -21.52
C VAL A 219 -24.30 -8.95 -21.07
N LEU A 220 -24.08 -8.35 -19.90
CA LEU A 220 -24.92 -7.31 -19.34
C LEU A 220 -24.79 -5.95 -20.08
N LYS A 221 -23.73 -5.77 -20.88
CA LYS A 221 -23.45 -4.55 -21.67
C LYS A 221 -23.67 -3.26 -20.85
N PRO A 222 -22.83 -2.97 -19.83
CA PRO A 222 -23.00 -1.76 -19.04
C PRO A 222 -22.75 -0.50 -19.86
N ASP A 223 -23.49 0.59 -19.56
CA ASP A 223 -23.21 1.91 -20.12
C ASP A 223 -21.93 2.52 -19.58
N PHE A 224 -21.61 2.22 -18.29
CA PHE A 224 -20.40 2.71 -17.62
C PHE A 224 -19.73 1.61 -16.78
N LEU A 225 -18.39 1.68 -16.71
CA LEU A 225 -17.60 0.90 -15.77
C LEU A 225 -16.98 1.85 -14.73
N LEU A 226 -17.30 1.61 -13.45
CA LEU A 226 -16.61 2.24 -12.33
C LEU A 226 -15.37 1.41 -12.01
N VAL A 227 -14.19 1.85 -12.45
CA VAL A 227 -12.93 1.14 -12.23
C VAL A 227 -12.41 1.40 -10.82
N LEU A 228 -12.15 0.32 -10.07
CA LEU A 228 -11.81 0.31 -8.63
C LEU A 228 -10.49 -0.43 -8.35
N ILE A 229 -9.57 -0.44 -9.32
CA ILE A 229 -8.30 -1.17 -9.23
C ILE A 229 -7.17 -0.21 -8.87
#